data_19eb871c98256f174ef2313e6893e7da
#
_entry.id   19eb871c98256f174ef2313e6893e7da
#
_cell.length_a   1.000
_cell.length_b   1.000
_cell.length_c   1.000
_cell.angle_alpha   90.00
_cell.angle_beta   90.00
_cell.angle_gamma   90.00
#
_symmetry.space_group_name_H-M   'P 1'
#
loop_
_entity.id
_entity.type
_entity.pdbx_description
1 polymer ?
#
loop_
_entity_poly.entity_id
_entity_poly.type
_entity_poly.pdbx_seq_one_letter_code
_entity_poly.pdbx_strand_id
1 'polypeptide(L)'
;IPLIVRWPGMRKNAVVKGFYDNTDLAPAIQELLGTSMTTWDGFRYDGVSFAKELKDGVDCSKPYVVLTQCAHVCQRSVRFDDYIYIRTIHGGYHLLPEEMLFHVKADPHELHDLAPEHPELCAKGAKMILDWTERMMRSSRSDVDPMWTVMREGGPEHCRGELRRYMDRIEGTPRSYGIPLLEERYGTPGPKNGFQSYL
;
A
#
# COMPACT_ATOMS: atom_id res chain seq x y z
N ILE A 1 2.53 12.07 -0.18
CA ILE A 1 1.96 12.99 0.82
C ILE A 1 3.06 13.99 1.20
N PRO A 2 2.84 15.30 1.10
CA PRO A 2 3.82 16.30 1.54
C PRO A 2 4.01 16.22 3.06
N LEU A 3 5.27 16.31 3.51
CA LEU A 3 5.64 16.39 4.92
C LEU A 3 6.53 17.61 5.12
N ILE A 4 6.08 18.53 5.97
CA ILE A 4 6.82 19.72 6.36
C ILE A 4 7.04 19.67 7.87
N VAL A 5 8.31 19.72 8.29
CA VAL A 5 8.68 19.65 9.70
C VAL A 5 9.36 20.96 10.11
N ARG A 6 8.94 21.50 11.26
CA ARG A 6 9.61 22.61 11.94
C ARG A 6 9.87 22.24 13.40
N TRP A 7 11.12 22.26 13.79
CA TRP A 7 11.57 21.92 15.14
C TRP A 7 12.72 22.84 15.59
N PRO A 8 12.82 23.23 16.86
CA PRO A 8 13.96 24.02 17.34
C PRO A 8 15.29 23.29 17.12
N GLY A 9 16.28 24.02 16.61
CA GLY A 9 17.62 23.48 16.38
C GLY A 9 17.80 22.62 15.13
N MET A 10 16.77 22.45 14.30
CA MET A 10 16.91 21.72 13.03
C MET A 10 17.49 22.61 11.91
N ARG A 11 17.96 21.97 10.85
CA ARG A 11 18.41 22.64 9.63
C ARG A 11 17.27 23.44 9.00
N LYS A 12 17.61 24.65 8.52
CA LYS A 12 16.63 25.52 7.83
C LYS A 12 16.68 25.28 6.32
N ASN A 13 15.52 25.40 5.66
CA ASN A 13 15.37 25.31 4.21
C ASN A 13 15.95 24.02 3.60
N ALA A 14 15.98 22.93 4.38
CA ALA A 14 16.44 21.63 3.90
C ALA A 14 15.30 20.90 3.17
N VAL A 15 15.66 20.27 2.05
CA VAL A 15 14.78 19.35 1.33
C VAL A 15 15.37 17.96 1.43
N VAL A 16 14.58 17.04 1.96
CA VAL A 16 14.94 15.62 2.12
C VAL A 16 14.34 14.85 0.95
N LYS A 17 15.14 14.02 0.29
CA LYS A 17 14.73 13.29 -0.92
C LYS A 17 14.53 11.79 -0.69
N GLY A 18 14.80 11.28 0.49
CA GLY A 18 14.72 9.87 0.81
C GLY A 18 13.28 9.35 0.98
N PHE A 19 13.13 8.04 1.09
CA PHE A 19 11.85 7.41 1.35
C PHE A 19 11.55 7.36 2.84
N TYR A 20 10.42 7.95 3.22
CA TYR A 20 9.85 7.94 4.55
C TYR A 20 8.36 7.64 4.49
N ASP A 21 7.81 7.08 5.55
CA ASP A 21 6.38 6.83 5.67
C ASP A 21 5.83 7.30 7.03
N ASN A 22 4.52 7.17 7.20
CA ASN A 22 3.84 7.65 8.40
C ASN A 22 4.32 6.97 9.69
N THR A 23 4.84 5.75 9.60
CA THR A 23 5.32 5.00 10.77
C THR A 23 6.61 5.60 11.34
N ASP A 24 7.35 6.38 10.53
CA ASP A 24 8.61 7.02 10.91
C ASP A 24 8.40 8.28 11.78
N LEU A 25 7.18 8.84 11.78
CA LEU A 25 6.89 10.07 12.52
C LEU A 25 7.01 9.91 14.03
N ALA A 26 6.40 8.86 14.59
CA ALA A 26 6.38 8.65 16.03
C ALA A 26 7.79 8.46 16.61
N PRO A 27 8.65 7.56 16.07
CA PRO A 27 10.02 7.43 16.55
C PRO A 27 10.86 8.70 16.34
N ALA A 28 10.65 9.45 15.25
CA ALA A 28 11.35 10.71 15.04
C ALA A 28 10.98 11.77 16.10
N ILE A 29 9.70 11.91 16.42
CA ILE A 29 9.23 12.82 17.47
C ILE A 29 9.80 12.42 18.82
N GLN A 30 9.77 11.14 19.19
CA GLN A 30 10.33 10.67 20.47
C GLN A 30 11.82 10.93 20.59
N GLU A 31 12.60 10.69 19.54
CA GLU A 31 14.02 11.01 19.51
C GLU A 31 14.28 12.51 19.64
N LEU A 32 13.47 13.34 18.97
CA LEU A 32 13.55 14.80 19.10
C LEU A 32 13.26 15.29 20.52
N LEU A 33 12.34 14.64 21.23
CA LEU A 33 11.98 14.92 22.62
C LEU A 33 12.96 14.30 23.63
N GLY A 34 13.88 13.43 23.22
CA GLY A 34 14.78 12.70 24.10
C GLY A 34 14.08 11.65 24.97
N THR A 35 12.96 11.11 24.51
CA THR A 35 12.18 10.08 25.21
C THR A 35 12.52 8.67 24.71
N SER A 36 11.92 7.64 25.31
CA SER A 36 12.13 6.24 24.91
C SER A 36 11.71 5.99 23.47
N MET A 37 12.48 5.18 22.76
CA MET A 37 12.20 4.72 21.39
C MET A 37 11.30 3.48 21.33
N THR A 38 10.66 3.16 22.45
CA THR A 38 9.69 2.05 22.52
C THR A 38 8.29 2.59 22.80
N THR A 39 7.28 1.83 22.42
CA THR A 39 5.90 2.09 22.82
C THR A 39 5.73 1.89 24.32
N TRP A 40 4.63 2.39 24.91
CA TRP A 40 4.33 2.28 26.35
C TRP A 40 4.31 0.83 26.86
N ASP A 41 4.05 -0.15 25.99
CA ASP A 41 4.04 -1.59 26.27
C ASP A 41 5.36 -2.31 25.93
N GLY A 42 6.43 -1.54 25.67
CA GLY A 42 7.78 -2.05 25.41
C GLY A 42 8.04 -2.51 23.98
N PHE A 43 7.09 -2.37 23.07
CA PHE A 43 7.31 -2.72 21.66
C PHE A 43 8.14 -1.66 20.94
N ARG A 44 8.88 -2.12 19.93
CA ARG A 44 9.58 -1.22 19.01
C ARG A 44 8.63 -0.75 17.94
N TYR A 45 8.87 0.46 17.44
CA TYR A 45 8.19 0.95 16.23
C TYR A 45 8.64 0.20 14.98
N ASP A 46 7.74 -0.01 14.03
CA ASP A 46 8.09 -0.51 12.69
C ASP A 46 8.82 0.56 11.87
N GLY A 47 8.58 1.83 12.19
CA GLY A 47 9.20 2.97 11.55
C GLY A 47 10.62 3.25 12.05
N VAL A 48 11.35 4.02 11.27
CA VAL A 48 12.72 4.46 11.53
C VAL A 48 12.75 5.97 11.78
N SER A 49 13.40 6.41 12.87
CA SER A 49 13.54 7.82 13.14
C SER A 49 14.40 8.54 12.11
N PHE A 50 13.93 9.67 11.62
CA PHE A 50 14.68 10.60 10.77
C PHE A 50 15.15 11.88 11.53
N ALA A 51 15.15 11.85 12.86
CA ALA A 51 15.54 13.00 13.68
C ALA A 51 16.96 13.48 13.39
N LYS A 52 17.91 12.55 13.15
CA LYS A 52 19.30 12.88 12.79
C LYS A 52 19.40 13.59 11.44
N GLU A 53 18.56 13.20 10.48
CA GLU A 53 18.52 13.90 9.20
C GLU A 53 18.01 15.33 9.36
N LEU A 54 17.00 15.57 10.20
CA LEU A 54 16.50 16.91 10.51
C LEU A 54 17.55 17.78 11.19
N LYS A 55 18.31 17.24 12.15
CA LYS A 55 19.32 17.97 12.92
C LYS A 55 20.62 18.14 12.13
N ASP A 56 21.19 17.04 11.69
CA ASP A 56 22.59 16.96 11.27
C ASP A 56 22.75 16.70 9.75
N GLY A 57 21.68 16.38 9.05
CA GLY A 57 21.72 16.03 7.63
C GLY A 57 22.24 14.61 7.34
N VAL A 58 22.25 13.77 8.34
CA VAL A 58 22.60 12.35 8.16
C VAL A 58 21.44 11.65 7.47
N ASP A 59 21.70 11.05 6.32
CA ASP A 59 20.68 10.30 5.57
C ASP A 59 20.18 9.12 6.40
N CYS A 60 18.90 9.14 6.72
CA CYS A 60 18.18 8.10 7.46
C CYS A 60 17.12 7.42 6.58
N SER A 61 17.13 7.70 5.27
CA SER A 61 16.12 7.20 4.36
C SER A 61 16.17 5.67 4.20
N LYS A 62 15.01 5.12 3.89
CA LYS A 62 14.87 3.71 3.52
C LYS A 62 15.26 3.50 2.06
N PRO A 63 15.79 2.34 1.68
CA PRO A 63 16.07 2.02 0.28
C PRO A 63 14.79 1.85 -0.54
N TYR A 64 13.67 1.58 0.10
CA TYR A 64 12.34 1.50 -0.47
C TYR A 64 11.28 1.66 0.63
N VAL A 65 10.04 1.93 0.23
CA VAL A 65 8.89 1.97 1.13
C VAL A 65 7.76 1.12 0.57
N VAL A 66 7.16 0.30 1.45
CA VAL A 66 5.98 -0.50 1.12
C VAL A 66 4.73 0.22 1.62
N LEU A 67 3.75 0.32 0.75
CA LEU A 67 2.48 0.98 1.01
C LEU A 67 1.35 -0.05 0.92
N THR A 68 0.36 0.07 1.78
CA THR A 68 -0.79 -0.84 1.82
C THR A 68 -2.07 -0.02 1.85
N GLN A 69 -3.05 -0.40 1.06
CA GLN A 69 -4.40 0.11 1.18
C GLN A 69 -5.42 -1.03 1.13
N CYS A 70 -6.50 -0.90 1.91
CA CYS A 70 -7.60 -1.85 1.97
C CYS A 70 -8.98 -1.14 2.06
N ALA A 71 -9.03 0.17 1.76
CA ALA A 71 -10.27 0.95 1.87
C ALA A 71 -11.16 0.82 0.62
N HIS A 72 -10.63 1.13 -0.55
CA HIS A 72 -11.36 1.03 -1.82
C HIS A 72 -10.94 -0.18 -2.65
N VAL A 73 -9.69 -0.55 -2.55
CA VAL A 73 -9.08 -1.73 -3.18
C VAL A 73 -8.12 -2.35 -2.16
N CYS A 74 -7.85 -3.64 -2.26
CA CYS A 74 -6.76 -4.26 -1.51
C CYS A 74 -5.53 -4.31 -2.42
N GLN A 75 -4.59 -3.42 -2.15
CA GLN A 75 -3.33 -3.33 -2.88
C GLN A 75 -2.16 -3.21 -1.93
N ARG A 76 -1.05 -3.80 -2.33
CA ARG A 76 0.25 -3.56 -1.72
C ARG A 76 1.21 -3.10 -2.80
N SER A 77 1.88 -2.00 -2.55
CA SER A 77 2.82 -1.42 -3.49
C SER A 77 4.17 -1.18 -2.85
N VAL A 78 5.20 -1.08 -3.67
CA VAL A 78 6.54 -0.70 -3.24
C VAL A 78 7.09 0.40 -4.12
N ARG A 79 7.59 1.44 -3.46
CA ARG A 79 8.30 2.54 -4.07
C ARG A 79 9.79 2.29 -3.91
N PHE A 80 10.51 2.17 -5.03
CA PHE A 80 11.97 1.95 -5.07
C PHE A 80 12.58 2.66 -6.26
N ASP A 81 13.74 3.18 -6.12
CA ASP A 81 14.39 3.98 -7.14
C ASP A 81 13.42 5.08 -7.66
N ASP A 82 13.25 5.20 -8.97
CA ASP A 82 12.27 6.10 -9.60
C ASP A 82 10.94 5.40 -9.96
N TYR A 83 10.71 4.16 -9.48
CA TYR A 83 9.55 3.34 -9.82
C TYR A 83 8.59 3.14 -8.65
N ILE A 84 7.32 2.88 -8.98
CA ILE A 84 6.35 2.26 -8.10
C ILE A 84 5.82 0.98 -8.76
N TYR A 85 5.89 -0.13 -8.03
CA TYR A 85 5.24 -1.38 -8.40
C TYR A 85 4.02 -1.58 -7.50
N ILE A 86 2.88 -1.96 -8.10
CA ILE A 86 1.61 -2.14 -7.41
C ILE A 86 1.09 -3.55 -7.67
N ARG A 87 0.82 -4.32 -6.60
CA ARG A 87 0.12 -5.59 -6.65
C ARG A 87 -1.31 -5.41 -6.21
N THR A 88 -2.26 -5.69 -7.09
CA THR A 88 -3.69 -5.70 -6.78
C THR A 88 -4.10 -7.10 -6.33
N ILE A 89 -4.62 -7.21 -5.10
CA ILE A 89 -5.11 -8.47 -4.51
C ILE A 89 -6.62 -8.53 -4.64
N HIS A 90 -7.31 -7.40 -4.41
CA HIS A 90 -8.74 -7.27 -4.68
C HIS A 90 -9.02 -5.87 -5.23
N GLY A 91 -9.55 -5.82 -6.44
CA GLY A 91 -9.75 -4.56 -7.16
C GLY A 91 -10.96 -3.74 -6.73
N GLY A 92 -11.71 -4.12 -5.69
CA GLY A 92 -12.91 -3.39 -5.28
C GLY A 92 -13.98 -3.32 -6.37
N TYR A 93 -14.02 -4.35 -7.26
CA TYR A 93 -14.81 -4.40 -8.49
C TYR A 93 -14.37 -3.36 -9.56
N HIS A 94 -13.27 -2.66 -9.34
CA HIS A 94 -12.58 -1.92 -10.40
C HIS A 94 -11.81 -2.91 -11.29
N LEU A 95 -11.75 -2.62 -12.59
CA LEU A 95 -11.05 -3.47 -13.56
C LEU A 95 -9.56 -3.16 -13.60
N LEU A 96 -8.93 -3.15 -12.44
CA LEU A 96 -7.49 -2.90 -12.33
C LEU A 96 -6.70 -4.14 -12.71
N PRO A 97 -5.54 -3.98 -13.38
CA PRO A 97 -4.59 -5.07 -13.56
C PRO A 97 -4.13 -5.65 -12.22
N GLU A 98 -3.71 -6.92 -12.23
CA GLU A 98 -3.13 -7.54 -11.03
C GLU A 98 -1.78 -6.95 -10.67
N GLU A 99 -1.03 -6.52 -11.67
CA GLU A 99 0.27 -5.87 -11.54
C GLU A 99 0.29 -4.58 -12.35
N MET A 100 0.89 -3.55 -11.79
CA MET A 100 1.15 -2.28 -12.47
C MET A 100 2.53 -1.78 -12.07
N LEU A 101 3.22 -1.15 -13.01
CA LEU A 101 4.54 -0.53 -12.79
C LEU A 101 4.57 0.85 -13.44
N PHE A 102 4.98 1.86 -12.69
CA PHE A 102 5.09 3.23 -13.21
C PHE A 102 6.45 3.82 -12.90
N HIS A 103 7.00 4.61 -13.83
CA HIS A 103 8.21 5.40 -13.64
C HIS A 103 7.84 6.80 -13.14
N VAL A 104 7.66 6.98 -11.84
CA VAL A 104 7.00 8.15 -11.23
C VAL A 104 7.71 9.48 -11.46
N LYS A 105 9.00 9.46 -11.78
CA LYS A 105 9.75 10.68 -12.11
C LYS A 105 9.50 11.15 -13.54
N ALA A 106 9.40 10.23 -14.50
CA ALA A 106 9.12 10.53 -15.89
C ALA A 106 7.62 10.67 -16.15
N ASP A 107 6.81 9.90 -15.44
CA ASP A 107 5.34 9.87 -15.51
C ASP A 107 4.72 10.09 -14.11
N PRO A 108 4.73 11.34 -13.61
CA PRO A 108 4.22 11.65 -12.26
C PRO A 108 2.70 11.46 -12.09
N HIS A 109 1.99 11.25 -13.18
CA HIS A 109 0.54 10.99 -13.20
C HIS A 109 0.18 9.52 -13.38
N GLU A 110 1.19 8.63 -13.49
CA GLU A 110 0.99 7.18 -13.59
C GLU A 110 0.03 6.80 -14.74
N LEU A 111 0.23 7.41 -15.93
CA LEU A 111 -0.62 7.20 -17.11
C LEU A 111 -0.17 6.03 -17.99
N HIS A 112 1.09 5.61 -17.88
CA HIS A 112 1.69 4.57 -18.70
C HIS A 112 2.15 3.40 -17.84
N ASP A 113 1.37 2.33 -17.86
CA ASP A 113 1.72 1.09 -17.16
C ASP A 113 2.84 0.36 -17.91
N LEU A 114 4.00 0.27 -17.28
CA LEU A 114 5.21 -0.36 -17.79
C LEU A 114 5.32 -1.85 -17.41
N ALA A 115 4.37 -2.41 -16.67
CA ALA A 115 4.45 -3.81 -16.22
C ALA A 115 4.59 -4.81 -17.38
N PRO A 116 3.89 -4.67 -18.52
CA PRO A 116 4.06 -5.57 -19.64
C PRO A 116 5.46 -5.52 -20.29
N GLU A 117 6.13 -4.36 -20.19
CA GLU A 117 7.43 -4.12 -20.85
C GLU A 117 8.62 -4.46 -19.96
N HIS A 118 8.41 -4.44 -18.61
CA HIS A 118 9.45 -4.60 -17.60
C HIS A 118 9.13 -5.67 -16.55
N PRO A 119 8.94 -6.95 -16.96
CA PRO A 119 8.62 -8.02 -16.01
C PRO A 119 9.71 -8.24 -14.96
N GLU A 120 10.99 -7.94 -15.26
CA GLU A 120 12.10 -8.02 -14.32
C GLU A 120 11.97 -7.01 -13.16
N LEU A 121 11.46 -5.78 -13.44
CA LEU A 121 11.20 -4.77 -12.41
C LEU A 121 9.96 -5.15 -11.58
N CYS A 122 8.95 -5.74 -12.20
CA CYS A 122 7.79 -6.29 -11.50
C CYS A 122 8.22 -7.40 -10.55
N ALA A 123 9.07 -8.34 -10.98
CA ALA A 123 9.60 -9.40 -10.14
C ALA A 123 10.44 -8.84 -8.97
N LYS A 124 11.25 -7.79 -9.22
CA LYS A 124 12.00 -7.08 -8.16
C LYS A 124 11.04 -6.48 -7.14
N GLY A 125 10.00 -5.78 -7.58
CA GLY A 125 9.01 -5.16 -6.72
C GLY A 125 8.22 -6.19 -5.91
N ALA A 126 7.77 -7.27 -6.53
CA ALA A 126 7.07 -8.37 -5.89
C ALA A 126 7.93 -9.02 -4.79
N LYS A 127 9.22 -9.27 -5.07
CA LYS A 127 10.16 -9.79 -4.08
C LYS A 127 10.33 -8.83 -2.88
N MET A 128 10.44 -7.53 -3.13
CA MET A 128 10.55 -6.54 -2.05
C MET A 128 9.31 -6.53 -1.15
N ILE A 129 8.11 -6.65 -1.74
CA ILE A 129 6.86 -6.76 -0.99
C ILE A 129 6.84 -8.04 -0.14
N LEU A 130 7.26 -9.18 -0.71
CA LEU A 130 7.33 -10.45 0.01
C LEU A 130 8.30 -10.39 1.19
N ASP A 131 9.54 -9.96 0.96
CA ASP A 131 10.58 -9.82 1.99
C ASP A 131 10.13 -8.88 3.13
N TRP A 132 9.46 -7.78 2.76
CA TRP A 132 8.89 -6.84 3.74
C TRP A 132 7.76 -7.50 4.55
N THR A 133 6.83 -8.19 3.88
CA THR A 133 5.71 -8.88 4.53
C THR A 133 6.20 -9.91 5.54
N GLU A 134 7.16 -10.77 5.13
CA GLU A 134 7.75 -11.76 6.03
C GLU A 134 8.41 -11.10 7.25
N ARG A 135 9.16 -10.02 7.04
CA ARG A 135 9.80 -9.30 8.14
C ARG A 135 8.78 -8.72 9.11
N MET A 136 7.71 -8.10 8.61
CA MET A 136 6.66 -7.52 9.44
C MET A 136 5.90 -8.60 10.21
N MET A 137 5.58 -9.72 9.57
CA MET A 137 4.88 -10.82 10.23
C MET A 137 5.71 -11.50 11.32
N ARG A 138 7.03 -11.57 11.20
CA ARG A 138 7.91 -12.11 12.26
C ARG A 138 7.89 -11.28 13.55
N SER A 139 7.60 -9.99 13.47
CA SER A 139 7.51 -9.08 14.62
C SER A 139 6.07 -8.72 15.00
N SER A 140 5.09 -9.17 14.23
CA SER A 140 3.67 -8.90 14.46
C SER A 140 3.13 -9.60 15.69
N ARG A 141 2.15 -8.98 16.36
CA ARG A 141 1.30 -9.61 17.37
C ARG A 141 0.15 -10.42 16.78
N SER A 142 -0.11 -10.25 15.50
CA SER A 142 -1.17 -10.95 14.78
C SER A 142 -0.59 -12.17 14.08
N ASP A 143 -1.32 -13.28 14.11
CA ASP A 143 -0.99 -14.51 13.39
C ASP A 143 -1.28 -14.38 11.88
N VAL A 144 -2.01 -13.33 11.49
CA VAL A 144 -2.48 -13.12 10.12
C VAL A 144 -2.16 -11.69 9.71
N ASP A 145 -1.65 -11.53 8.48
CA ASP A 145 -1.53 -10.23 7.83
C ASP A 145 -2.91 -9.56 7.75
N PRO A 146 -3.09 -8.33 8.28
CA PRO A 146 -4.38 -7.63 8.29
C PRO A 146 -5.07 -7.54 6.92
N MET A 147 -4.31 -7.51 5.83
CA MET A 147 -4.88 -7.53 4.48
C MET A 147 -5.66 -8.83 4.21
N TRP A 148 -5.16 -9.98 4.68
CA TRP A 148 -5.87 -11.26 4.52
C TRP A 148 -7.14 -11.34 5.37
N THR A 149 -7.20 -10.63 6.50
CA THR A 149 -8.45 -10.48 7.26
C THR A 149 -9.51 -9.78 6.42
N VAL A 150 -9.16 -8.67 5.77
CA VAL A 150 -10.07 -7.95 4.86
C VAL A 150 -10.49 -8.84 3.68
N MET A 151 -9.55 -9.62 3.12
CA MET A 151 -9.86 -10.55 2.02
C MET A 151 -10.85 -11.65 2.44
N ARG A 152 -10.68 -12.24 3.62
CA ARG A 152 -11.59 -13.27 4.16
C ARG A 152 -13.00 -12.73 4.42
N GLU A 153 -13.13 -11.45 4.68
CA GLU A 153 -14.42 -10.76 4.86
C GLU A 153 -15.10 -10.36 3.53
N GLY A 154 -14.50 -10.73 2.39
CA GLY A 154 -15.04 -10.43 1.05
C GLY A 154 -14.48 -9.16 0.41
N GLY A 155 -13.28 -8.75 0.79
CA GLY A 155 -12.60 -7.57 0.27
C GLY A 155 -12.94 -6.27 1.01
N PRO A 156 -12.67 -5.11 0.41
CA PRO A 156 -13.00 -3.80 0.97
C PRO A 156 -14.47 -3.71 1.38
N GLU A 157 -14.77 -3.00 2.46
CA GLU A 157 -16.11 -2.97 3.06
C GLU A 157 -17.23 -2.66 2.05
N HIS A 158 -17.02 -1.69 1.17
CA HIS A 158 -18.02 -1.27 0.17
C HIS A 158 -18.31 -2.31 -0.92
N CYS A 159 -17.50 -3.37 -1.01
CA CYS A 159 -17.66 -4.45 -2.01
C CYS A 159 -18.41 -5.65 -1.46
N ARG A 160 -18.44 -5.82 -0.13
CA ARG A 160 -18.92 -7.04 0.52
C ARG A 160 -20.40 -7.29 0.20
N GLY A 161 -20.66 -8.38 -0.53
CA GLY A 161 -22.00 -8.74 -0.98
C GLY A 161 -22.59 -7.87 -2.11
N GLU A 162 -21.85 -6.91 -2.63
CA GLU A 162 -22.34 -5.93 -3.60
C GLU A 162 -22.06 -6.28 -5.07
N LEU A 163 -21.43 -7.43 -5.36
CA LEU A 163 -21.04 -7.79 -6.73
C LEU A 163 -22.24 -7.76 -7.71
N ARG A 164 -23.38 -8.37 -7.32
CA ARG A 164 -24.59 -8.38 -8.14
C ARG A 164 -25.07 -6.95 -8.44
N ARG A 165 -25.19 -6.12 -7.43
CA ARG A 165 -25.63 -4.72 -7.59
C ARG A 165 -24.66 -3.91 -8.46
N TYR A 166 -23.38 -4.18 -8.33
CA TYR A 166 -22.37 -3.53 -9.17
C TYR A 166 -22.52 -3.94 -10.64
N MET A 167 -22.69 -5.24 -10.92
CA MET A 167 -22.89 -5.75 -12.27
C MET A 167 -24.20 -5.24 -12.90
N ASP A 168 -25.32 -5.28 -12.16
CA ASP A 168 -26.60 -4.72 -12.60
C ASP A 168 -26.46 -3.22 -12.95
N ARG A 169 -25.64 -2.47 -12.21
CA ARG A 169 -25.43 -1.04 -12.43
C ARG A 169 -24.60 -0.71 -13.66
N ILE A 170 -23.65 -1.57 -14.04
CA ILE A 170 -22.81 -1.37 -15.23
C ILE A 170 -23.41 -2.01 -16.48
N GLU A 171 -24.42 -2.87 -16.34
CA GLU A 171 -25.11 -3.49 -17.47
C GLU A 171 -25.74 -2.41 -18.37
N GLY A 172 -25.61 -2.58 -19.70
CA GLY A 172 -26.10 -1.61 -20.68
C GLY A 172 -25.30 -0.29 -20.76
N THR A 173 -24.23 -0.14 -19.98
CA THR A 173 -23.31 1.01 -20.06
C THR A 173 -22.06 0.66 -20.89
N PRO A 174 -21.22 1.65 -21.29
CA PRO A 174 -19.91 1.36 -21.90
C PRO A 174 -18.98 0.51 -21.05
N ARG A 175 -19.28 0.29 -19.77
CA ARG A 175 -18.49 -0.53 -18.83
C ARG A 175 -18.94 -1.98 -18.75
N SER A 176 -20.02 -2.36 -19.46
CA SER A 176 -20.57 -3.73 -19.43
C SER A 176 -19.60 -4.80 -19.93
N TYR A 177 -18.57 -4.44 -20.70
CA TYR A 177 -17.47 -5.35 -21.08
C TYR A 177 -16.74 -5.95 -19.86
N GLY A 178 -16.83 -5.31 -18.71
CA GLY A 178 -16.21 -5.77 -17.48
C GLY A 178 -16.95 -6.89 -16.76
N ILE A 179 -18.22 -7.15 -17.10
CA ILE A 179 -19.03 -8.18 -16.41
C ILE A 179 -18.39 -9.56 -16.47
N PRO A 180 -17.98 -10.08 -17.64
CA PRO A 180 -17.31 -11.38 -17.71
C PRO A 180 -16.00 -11.44 -16.91
N LEU A 181 -15.24 -10.34 -16.88
CA LEU A 181 -14.00 -10.25 -16.10
C LEU A 181 -14.25 -10.26 -14.59
N LEU A 182 -15.35 -9.66 -14.14
CA LEU A 182 -15.76 -9.69 -12.74
C LEU A 182 -16.23 -11.09 -12.33
N GLU A 183 -16.97 -11.78 -13.20
CA GLU A 183 -17.39 -13.18 -12.98
C GLU A 183 -16.18 -14.12 -12.91
N GLU A 184 -15.20 -13.95 -13.78
CA GLU A 184 -13.95 -14.71 -13.76
C GLU A 184 -13.18 -14.51 -12.45
N ARG A 185 -13.07 -13.26 -11.98
CA ARG A 185 -12.27 -12.91 -10.78
C ARG A 185 -12.97 -13.23 -9.47
N TYR A 186 -14.27 -13.00 -9.39
CA TYR A 186 -15.01 -13.03 -8.13
C TYR A 186 -16.11 -14.09 -8.10
N GLY A 187 -16.25 -14.87 -9.17
CA GLY A 187 -17.30 -15.87 -9.34
C GLY A 187 -18.64 -15.25 -9.72
N THR A 188 -19.61 -16.13 -10.01
CA THR A 188 -20.97 -15.70 -10.31
C THR A 188 -21.65 -15.17 -9.06
N PRO A 189 -22.22 -13.95 -9.08
CA PRO A 189 -22.87 -13.40 -7.90
C PRO A 189 -24.02 -14.29 -7.44
N GLY A 190 -24.06 -14.54 -6.13
CA GLY A 190 -25.18 -15.24 -5.50
C GLY A 190 -26.51 -14.50 -5.66
N PRO A 191 -27.64 -15.09 -5.23
CA PRO A 191 -28.94 -14.46 -5.26
C PRO A 191 -28.95 -13.16 -4.46
N LYS A 192 -29.82 -12.21 -4.84
CA LYS A 192 -29.87 -10.81 -4.35
C LYS A 192 -29.81 -10.60 -2.81
N ASN A 193 -30.00 -11.64 -2.02
CA ASN A 193 -30.09 -11.57 -0.55
C ASN A 193 -29.06 -12.47 0.17
N GLY A 194 -28.04 -12.95 -0.50
CA GLY A 194 -27.02 -13.83 0.10
C GLY A 194 -25.69 -13.11 0.32
N PHE A 195 -25.07 -13.31 1.48
CA PHE A 195 -23.66 -13.00 1.66
C PHE A 195 -22.85 -13.90 0.73
N GLN A 196 -22.04 -13.30 -0.10
CA GLN A 196 -21.07 -14.05 -0.90
C GLN A 196 -19.88 -14.40 0.01
N SER A 197 -19.69 -15.68 0.27
CA SER A 197 -18.48 -16.19 0.91
C SER A 197 -17.39 -16.33 -0.17
N TYR A 198 -16.33 -15.57 -0.05
CA TYR A 198 -15.11 -15.69 -0.85
C TYR A 198 -14.15 -16.66 -0.14
N LEU A 199 -14.48 -17.92 -0.08
CA LEU A 199 -13.61 -19.02 0.32
C LEU A 199 -13.31 -19.91 -0.88
#